data_482861db081b58c32509651d9e30e75d
#
_entry.id   482861db081b58c32509651d9e30e75d
#
_cell.length_a   1.000
_cell.length_b   1.000
_cell.length_c   1.000
_cell.angle_alpha   90.00
_cell.angle_beta   90.00
_cell.angle_gamma   90.00
#
_symmetry.space_group_name_H-M   'P 1'
#
loop_
_entity.id
_entity.type
_entity.pdbx_description
1 polymer ?
#
loop_
_entity_poly.entity_id
_entity_poly.type
_entity_poly.pdbx_seq_one_letter_code
_entity_poly.pdbx_strand_id
1 'polypeptide(L)'
;LDAIGAAIGVSRFAMMNNLDAYIVLNESDIDPTLRRVMDAVNEKPELKDRFITSDEAWDIMTSKTTLVVVDTHKPEMVIDENILNKANRKVVIDHHRRGESFISSPLLVYMEPYASSTAELVTELLEYQPTEQRLTRLESTVMFAGIIVDTRNFTLRTGSRTFDAASYLRAHGADTILTQHFLKDDLDTYINRTELIQTVKLQDNGVAIAHGSDEKIYHPVTVAQAADELLSLDGVEASYVVARREDNVVGMSARSLGAVNVQLTMEALGGGGHLTNAATQLKDVTVDEAIEKLQQAITEQMSRSENS
;
A
#
# COMPACT_ATOMS: atom_id res chain seq x y z
N LEU A 1 -4.76 -1.66 3.08
CA LEU A 1 -5.05 -2.23 4.43
C LEU A 1 -4.26 -1.54 5.52
N ASP A 2 -3.06 -1.03 5.24
CA ASP A 2 -2.28 -0.33 6.26
C ASP A 2 -3.01 0.92 6.76
N ALA A 3 -3.47 1.78 5.85
CA ALA A 3 -4.23 2.99 6.20
C ALA A 3 -5.44 2.70 7.11
N ILE A 4 -6.25 1.67 6.78
CA ILE A 4 -7.43 1.34 7.59
C ILE A 4 -7.05 0.72 8.93
N GLY A 5 -6.02 -0.11 8.99
CA GLY A 5 -5.47 -0.65 10.23
C GLY A 5 -4.97 0.45 11.16
N ALA A 6 -4.18 1.39 10.61
CA ALA A 6 -3.70 2.55 11.33
C ALA A 6 -4.84 3.45 11.83
N ALA A 7 -5.87 3.71 10.99
CA ALA A 7 -7.03 4.51 11.38
C ALA A 7 -7.83 3.86 12.53
N ILE A 8 -8.06 2.55 12.47
CA ILE A 8 -8.69 1.78 13.55
C ILE A 8 -7.86 1.89 14.84
N GLY A 9 -6.54 1.72 14.75
CA GLY A 9 -5.65 1.85 15.89
C GLY A 9 -5.68 3.25 16.51
N VAL A 10 -5.62 4.31 15.69
CA VAL A 10 -5.73 5.70 16.16
C VAL A 10 -7.08 5.97 16.81
N SER A 11 -8.18 5.47 16.24
CA SER A 11 -9.49 5.61 16.87
C SER A 11 -9.55 4.93 18.24
N ARG A 12 -8.96 3.75 18.38
CA ARG A 12 -8.84 3.06 19.67
C ARG A 12 -7.96 3.84 20.64
N PHE A 13 -6.83 4.39 20.19
CA PHE A 13 -5.96 5.25 21.00
C PHE A 13 -6.72 6.46 21.57
N ALA A 14 -7.53 7.13 20.76
CA ALA A 14 -8.37 8.23 21.22
C ALA A 14 -9.39 7.79 22.28
N MET A 15 -10.08 6.67 22.05
CA MET A 15 -11.04 6.10 23.02
C MET A 15 -10.38 5.71 24.34
N MET A 16 -9.16 5.17 24.32
CA MET A 16 -8.37 4.90 25.52
C MET A 16 -8.09 6.14 26.35
N ASN A 17 -8.12 7.31 25.70
CA ASN A 17 -7.98 8.63 26.32
C ASN A 17 -9.33 9.34 26.54
N ASN A 18 -10.45 8.61 26.52
CA ASN A 18 -11.81 9.12 26.69
C ASN A 18 -12.19 10.22 25.70
N LEU A 19 -11.73 10.10 24.45
CA LEU A 19 -12.06 10.98 23.33
C LEU A 19 -12.92 10.24 22.32
N ASP A 20 -13.93 10.93 21.79
CA ASP A 20 -14.70 10.43 20.66
C ASP A 20 -13.83 10.45 19.41
N ALA A 21 -13.89 9.38 18.64
CA ALA A 21 -13.11 9.24 17.41
C ALA A 21 -13.90 8.53 16.32
N TYR A 22 -13.80 9.07 15.12
CA TYR A 22 -14.45 8.55 13.92
C TYR A 22 -13.41 8.31 12.82
N ILE A 23 -13.71 7.39 11.92
CA ILE A 23 -12.87 7.02 10.78
C ILE A 23 -13.64 7.43 9.54
N VAL A 24 -13.07 8.32 8.73
CA VAL A 24 -13.69 8.76 7.48
C VAL A 24 -13.41 7.73 6.39
N LEU A 25 -14.46 7.20 5.79
CA LEU A 25 -14.39 6.25 4.69
C LEU A 25 -15.65 6.38 3.83
N ASN A 26 -15.48 6.63 2.53
CA ASN A 26 -16.60 6.66 1.59
C ASN A 26 -16.74 5.31 0.87
N GLU A 27 -17.94 4.97 0.45
CA GLU A 27 -18.22 3.71 -0.27
C GLU A 27 -17.40 3.60 -1.57
N SER A 28 -17.12 4.73 -2.22
CA SER A 28 -16.27 4.79 -3.43
C SER A 28 -14.82 4.35 -3.20
N ASP A 29 -14.35 4.42 -1.95
CA ASP A 29 -12.96 4.14 -1.60
C ASP A 29 -12.72 2.68 -1.22
N ILE A 30 -13.80 1.87 -1.23
CA ILE A 30 -13.78 0.47 -0.81
C ILE A 30 -13.46 -0.45 -1.99
N ASP A 31 -12.21 -0.88 -2.07
CA ASP A 31 -11.78 -1.95 -2.98
C ASP A 31 -12.24 -3.35 -2.51
N PRO A 32 -12.11 -4.41 -3.33
CA PRO A 32 -12.52 -5.76 -2.96
C PRO A 32 -11.82 -6.32 -1.69
N THR A 33 -10.60 -5.92 -1.40
CA THR A 33 -9.86 -6.35 -0.21
C THR A 33 -10.40 -5.65 1.03
N LEU A 34 -10.58 -4.33 0.95
CA LEU A 34 -11.15 -3.54 2.03
C LEU A 34 -12.62 -3.92 2.29
N ARG A 35 -13.38 -4.31 1.26
CA ARG A 35 -14.76 -4.79 1.43
C ARG A 35 -14.86 -5.97 2.38
N ARG A 36 -13.96 -6.95 2.28
CA ARG A 36 -13.93 -8.10 3.22
C ARG A 36 -13.65 -7.67 4.66
N VAL A 37 -12.84 -6.65 4.86
CA VAL A 37 -12.63 -6.05 6.19
C VAL A 37 -13.90 -5.35 6.66
N MET A 38 -14.54 -4.54 5.79
CA MET A 38 -15.76 -3.81 6.14
C MET A 38 -16.94 -4.74 6.41
N ASP A 39 -17.02 -5.90 5.74
CA ASP A 39 -18.03 -6.93 6.05
C ASP A 39 -17.86 -7.42 7.50
N ALA A 40 -16.63 -7.70 7.92
CA ALA A 40 -16.34 -8.10 9.31
C ALA A 40 -16.57 -6.94 10.31
N VAL A 41 -16.27 -5.71 9.94
CA VAL A 41 -16.56 -4.49 10.72
C VAL A 41 -18.06 -4.32 10.91
N ASN A 42 -18.87 -4.51 9.88
CA ASN A 42 -20.32 -4.38 9.91
C ASN A 42 -21.01 -5.36 10.86
N GLU A 43 -20.37 -6.50 11.17
CA GLU A 43 -20.84 -7.45 12.18
C GLU A 43 -20.59 -6.97 13.62
N LYS A 44 -19.84 -5.89 13.83
CA LYS A 44 -19.43 -5.37 15.14
C LYS A 44 -19.93 -3.92 15.30
N PRO A 45 -21.13 -3.71 15.89
CA PRO A 45 -21.71 -2.37 16.01
C PRO A 45 -20.76 -1.33 16.63
N GLU A 46 -20.02 -1.69 17.67
CA GLU A 46 -19.08 -0.80 18.37
C GLU A 46 -17.95 -0.28 17.46
N LEU A 47 -17.57 -1.04 16.43
CA LEU A 47 -16.56 -0.62 15.47
C LEU A 47 -17.21 0.03 14.23
N LYS A 48 -18.33 -0.53 13.76
CA LYS A 48 -19.09 0.00 12.64
C LYS A 48 -19.47 1.47 12.85
N ASP A 49 -19.99 1.80 14.02
CA ASP A 49 -20.49 3.15 14.35
C ASP A 49 -19.38 4.21 14.40
N ARG A 50 -18.11 3.81 14.31
CA ARG A 50 -16.98 4.73 14.17
C ARG A 50 -16.71 5.14 12.74
N PHE A 51 -17.21 4.39 11.76
CA PHE A 51 -17.03 4.71 10.35
C PHE A 51 -18.11 5.67 9.89
N ILE A 52 -17.69 6.79 9.35
CA ILE A 52 -18.56 7.86 8.84
C ILE A 52 -18.11 8.31 7.46
N THR A 53 -19.04 8.84 6.69
CA THR A 53 -18.73 9.44 5.39
C THR A 53 -18.04 10.80 5.53
N SER A 54 -17.48 11.32 4.45
CA SER A 54 -16.94 12.68 4.38
C SER A 54 -17.98 13.74 4.74
N ASP A 55 -19.23 13.58 4.27
CA ASP A 55 -20.32 14.52 4.55
C ASP A 55 -20.67 14.52 6.05
N GLU A 56 -20.81 13.35 6.66
CA GLU A 56 -21.05 13.23 8.10
C GLU A 56 -19.89 13.82 8.93
N ALA A 57 -18.66 13.55 8.51
CA ALA A 57 -17.47 14.13 9.15
C ALA A 57 -17.49 15.67 9.03
N TRP A 58 -17.83 16.18 7.84
CA TRP A 58 -17.96 17.62 7.64
C TRP A 58 -18.94 18.26 8.61
N ASP A 59 -20.09 17.66 8.83
CA ASP A 59 -21.16 18.20 9.68
C ASP A 59 -20.77 18.21 11.17
N ILE A 60 -20.06 17.20 11.66
CA ILE A 60 -19.68 17.11 13.07
C ILE A 60 -18.36 17.84 13.43
N MET A 61 -17.54 18.18 12.43
CA MET A 61 -16.26 18.85 12.66
C MET A 61 -16.42 20.24 13.24
N THR A 62 -15.67 20.51 14.30
CA THR A 62 -15.58 21.82 14.97
C THR A 62 -14.14 22.38 14.93
N SER A 63 -13.94 23.61 15.39
CA SER A 63 -12.59 24.19 15.55
C SER A 63 -11.68 23.43 16.54
N LYS A 64 -12.27 22.56 17.38
CA LYS A 64 -11.54 21.72 18.36
C LYS A 64 -11.22 20.33 17.81
N THR A 65 -11.82 19.93 16.69
CA THR A 65 -11.58 18.63 16.08
C THR A 65 -10.14 18.51 15.63
N THR A 66 -9.49 17.41 15.97
CA THR A 66 -8.18 17.04 15.46
C THR A 66 -8.35 16.01 14.35
N LEU A 67 -7.90 16.37 13.15
CA LEU A 67 -7.82 15.45 12.02
C LEU A 67 -6.48 14.71 12.08
N VAL A 68 -6.54 13.38 12.15
CA VAL A 68 -5.34 12.53 12.05
C VAL A 68 -5.33 11.90 10.66
N VAL A 69 -4.33 12.24 9.88
CA VAL A 69 -4.08 11.63 8.56
C VAL A 69 -3.07 10.50 8.77
N VAL A 70 -3.41 9.32 8.29
CA VAL A 70 -2.59 8.12 8.42
C VAL A 70 -2.19 7.59 7.05
N ASP A 71 -1.00 7.00 6.95
CA ASP A 71 -0.47 6.30 5.78
C ASP A 71 -0.26 7.18 4.54
N THR A 72 -0.36 8.48 4.71
CA THR A 72 0.02 9.46 3.71
C THR A 72 0.34 10.81 4.35
N HIS A 73 1.21 11.57 3.69
CA HIS A 73 1.51 12.97 4.04
C HIS A 73 1.15 13.94 2.91
N LYS A 74 0.61 13.41 1.79
CA LYS A 74 0.30 14.16 0.57
C LYS A 74 -1.16 14.58 0.58
N PRO A 75 -1.46 15.89 0.38
CA PRO A 75 -2.84 16.38 0.34
C PRO A 75 -3.70 15.69 -0.72
N GLU A 76 -3.12 15.43 -1.89
CA GLU A 76 -3.80 14.80 -3.03
C GLU A 76 -4.12 13.31 -2.85
N MET A 77 -3.63 12.69 -1.79
CA MET A 77 -3.88 11.28 -1.47
C MET A 77 -4.85 11.07 -0.29
N VAL A 78 -5.35 12.15 0.31
CA VAL A 78 -6.37 12.02 1.36
C VAL A 78 -7.73 11.71 0.75
N ILE A 79 -8.59 11.08 1.52
CA ILE A 79 -9.96 10.73 1.09
C ILE A 79 -10.75 11.97 0.65
N ASP A 80 -10.59 13.10 1.36
CA ASP A 80 -11.30 14.33 1.06
C ASP A 80 -10.46 15.56 1.43
N GLU A 81 -10.06 16.32 0.41
CA GLU A 81 -9.29 17.56 0.58
C GLU A 81 -10.09 18.67 1.27
N ASN A 82 -11.42 18.68 1.17
CA ASN A 82 -12.23 19.70 1.84
C ASN A 82 -12.18 19.50 3.35
N ILE A 83 -12.26 18.26 3.82
CA ILE A 83 -12.09 17.91 5.23
C ILE A 83 -10.68 18.30 5.71
N LEU A 84 -9.66 17.98 4.92
CA LEU A 84 -8.29 18.36 5.23
C LEU A 84 -8.15 19.89 5.36
N ASN A 85 -8.75 20.65 4.46
CA ASN A 85 -8.68 22.11 4.45
C ASN A 85 -9.51 22.75 5.58
N LYS A 86 -10.64 22.14 5.96
CA LYS A 86 -11.48 22.58 7.09
C LYS A 86 -10.79 22.41 8.44
N ALA A 87 -9.95 21.38 8.58
CA ALA A 87 -9.31 21.03 9.84
C ALA A 87 -8.28 22.08 10.26
N ASN A 88 -8.47 22.68 11.44
CA ASN A 88 -7.49 23.61 12.04
C ASN A 88 -6.34 22.88 12.75
N ARG A 89 -6.59 21.66 13.20
CA ARG A 89 -5.63 20.83 13.95
C ARG A 89 -5.40 19.55 13.19
N LYS A 90 -4.20 19.39 12.65
CA LYS A 90 -3.82 18.26 11.82
C LYS A 90 -2.66 17.50 12.46
N VAL A 91 -2.74 16.17 12.44
CA VAL A 91 -1.67 15.26 12.82
C VAL A 91 -1.41 14.35 11.62
N VAL A 92 -0.15 14.09 11.32
CA VAL A 92 0.25 13.17 10.24
C VAL A 92 1.04 12.03 10.86
N ILE A 93 0.62 10.78 10.60
CA ILE A 93 1.33 9.56 10.98
C ILE A 93 1.57 8.76 9.70
N ASP A 94 2.82 8.60 9.28
CA ASP A 94 3.15 8.02 7.99
C ASP A 94 4.53 7.35 8.02
N HIS A 95 4.70 6.28 7.25
CA HIS A 95 5.96 5.57 7.09
C HIS A 95 6.62 5.78 5.70
N HIS A 96 5.96 6.54 4.83
CA HIS A 96 6.50 6.83 3.51
C HIS A 96 7.66 7.84 3.57
N ARG A 97 8.56 7.78 2.59
CA ARG A 97 9.58 8.80 2.43
C ARG A 97 8.94 10.14 2.09
N ARG A 98 9.39 11.19 2.75
CA ARG A 98 8.88 12.54 2.54
C ARG A 98 9.07 12.98 1.09
N GLY A 99 7.95 13.32 0.44
CA GLY A 99 7.91 13.92 -0.88
C GLY A 99 7.94 15.45 -0.85
N GLU A 100 7.90 16.06 -2.04
CA GLU A 100 7.82 17.53 -2.18
C GLU A 100 6.45 18.06 -1.74
N SER A 101 5.36 17.33 -2.07
CA SER A 101 4.01 17.65 -1.63
C SER A 101 3.81 17.18 -0.19
N PHE A 102 3.32 18.08 0.67
CA PHE A 102 3.13 17.80 2.09
C PHE A 102 1.95 18.59 2.67
N ILE A 103 1.18 17.95 3.56
CA ILE A 103 0.08 18.59 4.29
C ILE A 103 0.58 19.83 5.04
N SER A 104 -0.06 20.96 4.79
CA SER A 104 0.33 22.24 5.33
C SER A 104 0.01 22.39 6.83
N SER A 105 0.95 22.99 7.58
CA SER A 105 0.77 23.40 8.98
C SER A 105 0.24 22.31 9.92
N PRO A 106 0.80 21.09 9.94
CA PRO A 106 0.42 20.07 10.91
C PRO A 106 0.88 20.47 12.31
N LEU A 107 0.09 20.14 13.35
CA LEU A 107 0.48 20.29 14.75
C LEU A 107 1.54 19.27 15.15
N LEU A 108 1.45 18.06 14.58
CA LEU A 108 2.38 16.97 14.83
C LEU A 108 2.59 16.20 13.54
N VAL A 109 3.84 15.82 13.31
CA VAL A 109 4.25 14.88 12.26
C VAL A 109 5.00 13.73 12.93
N TYR A 110 4.45 12.54 12.85
CA TYR A 110 5.13 11.30 13.23
C TYR A 110 5.41 10.52 11.95
N MET A 111 6.60 10.67 11.44
CA MET A 111 7.02 10.09 10.15
C MET A 111 8.31 9.30 10.32
N GLU A 112 8.24 8.00 10.06
CA GLU A 112 9.35 7.05 10.22
C GLU A 112 9.52 6.19 8.96
N PRO A 113 10.33 6.62 7.98
CA PRO A 113 10.52 5.90 6.72
C PRO A 113 11.16 4.51 6.84
N TYR A 114 11.67 4.18 8.02
CA TYR A 114 12.26 2.86 8.31
C TYR A 114 11.27 1.89 8.97
N ALA A 115 10.10 2.37 9.39
CA ALA A 115 9.02 1.51 9.84
C ALA A 115 8.46 0.70 8.66
N SER A 116 7.98 -0.50 8.93
CA SER A 116 7.42 -1.36 7.90
C SER A 116 6.10 -0.85 7.36
N SER A 117 5.30 -0.23 8.23
CA SER A 117 3.93 0.20 7.97
C SER A 117 3.49 1.28 8.96
N THR A 118 2.46 2.03 8.64
CA THR A 118 1.84 2.97 9.57
C THR A 118 1.12 2.24 10.72
N ALA A 119 0.58 1.04 10.45
CA ALA A 119 0.00 0.19 11.50
C ALA A 119 1.05 -0.24 12.56
N GLU A 120 2.32 -0.45 12.17
CA GLU A 120 3.42 -0.65 13.11
C GLU A 120 3.57 0.55 14.04
N LEU A 121 3.68 1.76 13.47
CA LEU A 121 3.84 3.00 14.25
C LEU A 121 2.68 3.23 15.23
N VAL A 122 1.45 3.00 14.79
CA VAL A 122 0.27 3.13 15.65
C VAL A 122 0.22 2.05 16.73
N THR A 123 0.68 0.83 16.41
CA THR A 123 0.77 -0.26 17.41
C THR A 123 1.73 0.12 18.53
N GLU A 124 2.88 0.70 18.22
CA GLU A 124 3.82 1.19 19.23
C GLU A 124 3.19 2.27 20.13
N LEU A 125 2.44 3.21 19.56
CA LEU A 125 1.73 4.22 20.36
C LEU A 125 0.72 3.59 21.32
N LEU A 126 0.04 2.52 20.90
CA LEU A 126 -0.92 1.78 21.72
C LEU A 126 -0.23 1.02 22.87
N GLU A 127 0.96 0.48 22.64
CA GLU A 127 1.72 -0.24 23.64
C GLU A 127 2.08 0.63 24.86
N TYR A 128 2.29 1.93 24.64
CA TYR A 128 2.61 2.89 25.71
C TYR A 128 1.37 3.39 26.49
N GLN A 129 0.16 2.94 26.16
CA GLN A 129 -1.04 3.40 26.87
C GLN A 129 -1.22 2.67 28.20
N PRO A 130 -1.21 3.40 29.33
CA PRO A 130 -1.38 2.81 30.68
C PRO A 130 -2.86 2.55 31.00
N THR A 131 -3.59 1.86 30.15
CA THR A 131 -5.02 1.65 30.30
C THR A 131 -5.38 0.16 30.34
N GLU A 132 -6.47 -0.16 31.06
CA GLU A 132 -7.08 -1.50 31.02
C GLU A 132 -7.88 -1.73 29.73
N GLN A 133 -8.23 -0.68 29.00
CA GLN A 133 -8.91 -0.81 27.71
C GLN A 133 -7.93 -1.36 26.67
N ARG A 134 -8.33 -2.46 26.04
CA ARG A 134 -7.50 -3.19 25.08
C ARG A 134 -8.10 -3.12 23.69
N LEU A 135 -7.26 -3.37 22.70
CA LEU A 135 -7.72 -3.67 21.34
C LEU A 135 -8.68 -4.87 21.36
N THR A 136 -9.73 -4.81 20.57
CA THR A 136 -10.55 -5.98 20.28
C THR A 136 -9.83 -6.92 19.31
N ARG A 137 -10.27 -8.19 19.27
CA ARG A 137 -9.72 -9.18 18.31
C ARG A 137 -9.76 -8.67 16.87
N LEU A 138 -10.86 -8.05 16.45
CA LEU A 138 -11.00 -7.55 15.06
C LEU A 138 -10.07 -6.37 14.79
N GLU A 139 -9.98 -5.40 15.69
CA GLU A 139 -9.05 -4.27 15.55
C GLU A 139 -7.60 -4.74 15.43
N SER A 140 -7.17 -5.63 16.34
CA SER A 140 -5.84 -6.23 16.30
C SER A 140 -5.61 -6.99 14.98
N THR A 141 -6.64 -7.68 14.46
CA THR A 141 -6.54 -8.46 13.21
C THR A 141 -6.37 -7.54 12.00
N VAL A 142 -7.11 -6.45 11.93
CA VAL A 142 -7.01 -5.50 10.79
C VAL A 142 -5.67 -4.76 10.82
N MET A 143 -5.21 -4.32 11.99
CA MET A 143 -3.88 -3.71 12.13
C MET A 143 -2.77 -4.69 11.74
N PHE A 144 -2.87 -5.95 12.18
CA PHE A 144 -1.94 -7.00 11.79
C PHE A 144 -1.96 -7.27 10.28
N ALA A 145 -3.13 -7.23 9.64
CA ALA A 145 -3.26 -7.36 8.19
C ALA A 145 -2.54 -6.21 7.45
N GLY A 146 -2.57 -4.99 7.96
CA GLY A 146 -1.80 -3.85 7.45
C GLY A 146 -0.30 -4.15 7.43
N ILE A 147 0.25 -4.59 8.56
CA ILE A 147 1.67 -4.98 8.65
C ILE A 147 2.00 -6.10 7.65
N ILE A 148 1.17 -7.13 7.55
CA ILE A 148 1.38 -8.27 6.65
C ILE A 148 1.45 -7.83 5.18
N VAL A 149 0.57 -6.92 4.75
CA VAL A 149 0.55 -6.43 3.36
C VAL A 149 1.82 -5.66 3.04
N ASP A 150 2.19 -4.69 3.86
CA ASP A 150 3.32 -3.81 3.60
C ASP A 150 4.67 -4.49 3.72
N THR A 151 4.75 -5.53 4.55
CA THR A 151 5.94 -6.36 4.70
C THR A 151 6.00 -7.55 3.74
N ARG A 152 4.95 -7.80 2.94
CA ARG A 152 4.79 -9.04 2.17
C ARG A 152 5.08 -10.29 3.01
N ASN A 153 4.27 -10.47 4.04
CA ASN A 153 4.46 -11.55 5.01
C ASN A 153 5.85 -11.54 5.68
N PHE A 154 6.30 -10.39 6.15
CA PHE A 154 7.60 -10.20 6.81
C PHE A 154 8.82 -10.47 5.92
N THR A 155 8.66 -10.40 4.60
CA THR A 155 9.76 -10.59 3.64
C THR A 155 10.51 -9.27 3.38
N LEU A 156 9.81 -8.15 3.32
CA LEU A 156 10.37 -6.84 2.98
C LEU A 156 10.20 -5.85 4.12
N ARG A 157 11.13 -4.89 4.23
CA ARG A 157 11.07 -3.76 5.18
C ARG A 157 10.80 -4.18 6.63
N THR A 158 11.22 -5.36 7.03
CA THR A 158 10.93 -5.95 8.33
C THR A 158 12.11 -5.76 9.28
N GLY A 159 11.90 -5.02 10.35
CA GLY A 159 12.86 -4.85 11.44
C GLY A 159 12.39 -5.52 12.73
N SER A 160 13.19 -5.42 13.81
CA SER A 160 12.79 -5.93 15.13
C SER A 160 11.48 -5.29 15.62
N ARG A 161 11.31 -3.98 15.43
CA ARG A 161 10.08 -3.23 15.77
C ARG A 161 8.85 -3.81 15.11
N THR A 162 8.96 -4.27 13.84
CA THR A 162 7.86 -4.92 13.14
C THR A 162 7.41 -6.21 13.82
N PHE A 163 8.37 -7.02 14.27
CA PHE A 163 8.06 -8.26 15.02
C PHE A 163 7.50 -7.95 16.41
N ASP A 164 7.98 -6.91 17.09
CA ASP A 164 7.45 -6.47 18.39
C ASP A 164 5.99 -6.02 18.24
N ALA A 165 5.68 -5.18 17.25
CA ALA A 165 4.31 -4.76 16.93
C ALA A 165 3.42 -5.96 16.56
N ALA A 166 3.91 -6.87 15.73
CA ALA A 166 3.18 -8.09 15.38
C ALA A 166 2.92 -8.98 16.59
N SER A 167 3.89 -9.13 17.49
CA SER A 167 3.76 -9.87 18.76
C SER A 167 2.73 -9.23 19.68
N TYR A 168 2.76 -7.89 19.81
CA TYR A 168 1.77 -7.16 20.59
C TYR A 168 0.35 -7.39 20.07
N LEU A 169 0.13 -7.25 18.75
CA LEU A 169 -1.17 -7.49 18.14
C LEU A 169 -1.64 -8.94 18.31
N ARG A 170 -0.73 -9.90 18.19
CA ARG A 170 -1.05 -11.33 18.47
C ARG A 170 -1.45 -11.55 19.91
N ALA A 171 -0.77 -10.94 20.87
CA ALA A 171 -1.13 -11.02 22.28
C ALA A 171 -2.52 -10.40 22.58
N HIS A 172 -2.95 -9.43 21.76
CA HIS A 172 -4.28 -8.82 21.82
C HIS A 172 -5.32 -9.52 20.93
N GLY A 173 -5.02 -10.72 20.43
CA GLY A 173 -5.97 -11.61 19.78
C GLY A 173 -6.05 -11.46 18.27
N ALA A 174 -5.10 -10.81 17.59
CA ALA A 174 -5.06 -10.78 16.14
C ALA A 174 -5.14 -12.21 15.57
N ASP A 175 -6.06 -12.42 14.65
CA ASP A 175 -6.38 -13.71 14.06
C ASP A 175 -5.70 -13.86 12.70
N THR A 176 -4.69 -14.72 12.62
CA THR A 176 -3.94 -14.97 11.40
C THR A 176 -4.77 -15.66 10.31
N ILE A 177 -5.77 -16.48 10.69
CA ILE A 177 -6.66 -17.12 9.71
C ILE A 177 -7.60 -16.08 9.11
N LEU A 178 -8.18 -15.20 9.94
CA LEU A 178 -9.02 -14.11 9.46
C LEU A 178 -8.21 -13.12 8.62
N THR A 179 -6.95 -12.83 9.00
CA THR A 179 -6.03 -12.04 8.18
C THR A 179 -5.88 -12.65 6.78
N GLN A 180 -5.63 -13.97 6.69
CA GLN A 180 -5.55 -14.64 5.39
C GLN A 180 -6.87 -14.56 4.60
N HIS A 181 -8.03 -14.57 5.27
CA HIS A 181 -9.31 -14.36 4.59
C HIS A 181 -9.45 -12.96 4.00
N PHE A 182 -8.96 -11.93 4.67
CA PHE A 182 -8.94 -10.56 4.14
C PHE A 182 -8.05 -10.44 2.89
N LEU A 183 -6.95 -11.19 2.86
CA LEU A 183 -5.93 -11.12 1.82
C LEU A 183 -6.16 -12.08 0.64
N LYS A 184 -7.26 -12.82 0.62
CA LYS A 184 -7.57 -13.71 -0.51
C LYS A 184 -7.79 -12.89 -1.78
N ASP A 185 -7.20 -13.35 -2.86
CA ASP A 185 -7.57 -12.90 -4.20
C ASP A 185 -8.93 -13.50 -4.61
N ASP A 186 -9.66 -12.81 -5.46
CA ASP A 186 -10.72 -13.44 -6.24
C ASP A 186 -10.14 -14.29 -7.37
N LEU A 187 -10.96 -15.20 -7.89
CA LEU A 187 -10.51 -16.16 -8.90
C LEU A 187 -10.04 -15.47 -10.19
N ASP A 188 -10.72 -14.42 -10.61
CA ASP A 188 -10.40 -13.71 -11.86
C ASP A 188 -9.06 -12.97 -11.72
N THR A 189 -8.81 -12.31 -10.61
CA THR A 189 -7.52 -11.68 -10.29
C THR A 189 -6.40 -12.72 -10.27
N TYR A 190 -6.63 -13.87 -9.64
CA TYR A 190 -5.65 -14.98 -9.61
C TYR A 190 -5.34 -15.51 -11.00
N ILE A 191 -6.38 -15.76 -11.82
CA ILE A 191 -6.22 -16.25 -13.21
C ILE A 191 -5.44 -15.21 -14.03
N ASN A 192 -5.85 -13.93 -13.98
CA ASN A 192 -5.21 -12.86 -14.73
C ASN A 192 -3.73 -12.71 -14.38
N ARG A 193 -3.39 -12.81 -13.10
CA ARG A 193 -2.00 -12.77 -12.62
C ARG A 193 -1.21 -13.98 -13.12
N THR A 194 -1.79 -15.18 -13.05
CA THR A 194 -1.16 -16.40 -13.52
C THR A 194 -0.90 -16.37 -15.04
N GLU A 195 -1.83 -15.85 -15.82
CA GLU A 195 -1.65 -15.66 -17.27
C GLU A 195 -0.45 -14.76 -17.58
N LEU A 196 -0.27 -13.64 -16.84
CA LEU A 196 0.89 -12.79 -17.00
C LEU A 196 2.19 -13.53 -16.66
N ILE A 197 2.22 -14.23 -15.53
CA ILE A 197 3.40 -14.98 -15.05
C ILE A 197 3.82 -16.08 -16.02
N GLN A 198 2.87 -16.77 -16.65
CA GLN A 198 3.15 -17.85 -17.62
C GLN A 198 3.94 -17.36 -18.86
N THR A 199 3.92 -16.08 -19.17
CA THR A 199 4.67 -15.52 -20.31
C THR A 199 6.10 -15.16 -19.98
N VAL A 200 6.55 -15.39 -18.72
CA VAL A 200 7.85 -14.96 -18.22
C VAL A 200 9.01 -15.47 -19.09
N LYS A 201 9.92 -14.56 -19.37
CA LYS A 201 11.22 -14.84 -19.97
C LYS A 201 12.30 -14.36 -19.00
N LEU A 202 13.09 -15.29 -18.50
CA LEU A 202 14.25 -14.99 -17.66
C LEU A 202 15.47 -14.75 -18.56
N GLN A 203 16.14 -13.64 -18.33
CA GLN A 203 17.40 -13.28 -18.99
C GLN A 203 18.60 -13.72 -18.16
N ASP A 204 19.75 -13.93 -18.77
CA ASP A 204 20.99 -14.39 -18.10
C ASP A 204 21.49 -13.45 -17.00
N ASN A 205 21.06 -12.19 -17.02
CA ASN A 205 21.39 -11.14 -16.05
C ASN A 205 20.45 -11.08 -14.83
N GLY A 206 19.59 -12.07 -14.64
CA GLY A 206 18.63 -12.10 -13.53
C GLY A 206 17.39 -11.20 -13.72
N VAL A 207 17.14 -10.71 -14.93
CA VAL A 207 15.96 -9.91 -15.26
C VAL A 207 14.85 -10.82 -15.78
N ALA A 208 13.68 -10.78 -15.16
CA ALA A 208 12.47 -11.46 -15.61
C ALA A 208 11.51 -10.45 -16.30
N ILE A 209 11.07 -10.76 -17.50
CA ILE A 209 10.09 -9.97 -18.25
C ILE A 209 8.89 -10.85 -18.55
N ALA A 210 7.69 -10.40 -18.13
CA ALA A 210 6.42 -11.03 -18.47
C ALA A 210 5.45 -10.03 -19.11
N HIS A 211 4.47 -10.50 -19.85
CA HIS A 211 3.55 -9.61 -20.54
C HIS A 211 2.15 -10.18 -20.70
N GLY A 212 1.16 -9.32 -20.83
CA GLY A 212 -0.18 -9.65 -21.27
C GLY A 212 -0.30 -9.61 -22.80
N SER A 213 -1.51 -9.88 -23.30
CA SER A 213 -1.86 -9.70 -24.71
C SER A 213 -2.41 -8.29 -24.97
N ASP A 214 -2.39 -7.85 -26.24
CA ASP A 214 -3.03 -6.60 -26.66
C ASP A 214 -4.57 -6.67 -26.64
N GLU A 215 -5.15 -7.85 -26.59
CA GLU A 215 -6.59 -8.06 -26.63
C GLU A 215 -7.25 -7.98 -25.25
N LYS A 216 -6.46 -8.02 -24.17
CA LYS A 216 -6.95 -8.07 -22.79
C LYS A 216 -6.43 -6.91 -21.95
N ILE A 217 -7.35 -6.25 -21.25
CA ILE A 217 -7.06 -5.20 -20.29
C ILE A 217 -6.81 -5.83 -18.91
N TYR A 218 -5.72 -5.44 -18.27
CA TYR A 218 -5.35 -5.90 -16.94
C TYR A 218 -5.41 -4.75 -15.94
N HIS A 219 -5.96 -5.05 -14.76
CA HIS A 219 -5.96 -4.08 -13.68
C HIS A 219 -4.53 -3.78 -13.20
N PRO A 220 -4.17 -2.53 -12.91
CA PRO A 220 -2.81 -2.15 -12.48
C PRO A 220 -2.28 -2.93 -11.30
N VAL A 221 -3.14 -3.21 -10.32
CA VAL A 221 -2.78 -3.99 -9.14
C VAL A 221 -2.37 -5.42 -9.52
N THR A 222 -3.08 -6.05 -10.45
CA THR A 222 -2.74 -7.40 -10.94
C THR A 222 -1.38 -7.44 -11.61
N VAL A 223 -1.07 -6.42 -12.43
CA VAL A 223 0.25 -6.28 -13.09
C VAL A 223 1.35 -6.09 -12.06
N ALA A 224 1.11 -5.28 -11.05
CA ALA A 224 2.06 -5.07 -9.95
C ALA A 224 2.29 -6.33 -9.12
N GLN A 225 1.21 -7.06 -8.79
CA GLN A 225 1.29 -8.34 -8.06
C GLN A 225 2.04 -9.41 -8.86
N ALA A 226 1.84 -9.47 -10.19
CA ALA A 226 2.60 -10.37 -11.05
C ALA A 226 4.11 -10.05 -11.01
N ALA A 227 4.48 -8.77 -11.07
CA ALA A 227 5.87 -8.36 -10.93
C ALA A 227 6.45 -8.74 -9.55
N ASP A 228 5.66 -8.60 -8.50
CA ASP A 228 6.06 -8.98 -7.15
C ASP A 228 6.28 -10.51 -7.02
N GLU A 229 5.41 -11.31 -7.62
CA GLU A 229 5.49 -12.77 -7.57
C GLU A 229 6.70 -13.30 -8.37
N LEU A 230 7.04 -12.68 -9.50
CA LEU A 230 8.22 -13.03 -10.28
C LEU A 230 9.53 -12.87 -9.51
N LEU A 231 9.61 -11.94 -8.56
CA LEU A 231 10.79 -11.79 -7.68
C LEU A 231 10.98 -12.98 -6.71
N SER A 232 9.99 -13.83 -6.53
CA SER A 232 10.12 -15.04 -5.71
C SER A 232 10.78 -16.20 -6.43
N LEU A 233 11.01 -16.07 -7.74
CA LEU A 233 11.65 -17.10 -8.54
C LEU A 233 13.18 -17.08 -8.34
N ASP A 234 13.77 -18.27 -8.27
CA ASP A 234 15.20 -18.42 -8.17
C ASP A 234 15.93 -17.78 -9.36
N GLY A 235 16.99 -17.02 -9.07
CA GLY A 235 17.78 -16.31 -10.08
C GLY A 235 17.14 -15.00 -10.59
N VAL A 236 16.03 -14.53 -10.04
CA VAL A 236 15.43 -13.25 -10.41
C VAL A 236 15.84 -12.15 -9.44
N GLU A 237 16.55 -11.13 -9.96
CA GLU A 237 16.96 -9.92 -9.23
C GLU A 237 16.05 -8.72 -9.52
N ALA A 238 15.46 -8.70 -10.72
CA ALA A 238 14.48 -7.69 -11.12
C ALA A 238 13.41 -8.28 -12.02
N SER A 239 12.19 -7.79 -11.90
CA SER A 239 11.04 -8.22 -12.69
C SER A 239 10.32 -7.04 -13.31
N TYR A 240 9.86 -7.24 -14.54
CA TYR A 240 9.08 -6.28 -15.30
C TYR A 240 7.86 -6.98 -15.87
N VAL A 241 6.69 -6.38 -15.68
CA VAL A 241 5.45 -6.90 -16.27
C VAL A 241 4.79 -5.81 -17.10
N VAL A 242 4.53 -6.13 -18.37
CA VAL A 242 3.99 -5.22 -19.38
C VAL A 242 2.59 -5.68 -19.75
N ALA A 243 1.59 -4.82 -19.65
CA ALA A 243 0.22 -5.19 -20.00
C ALA A 243 -0.63 -3.98 -20.40
N ARG A 244 -1.63 -4.22 -21.25
CA ARG A 244 -2.62 -3.23 -21.61
C ARG A 244 -3.49 -2.87 -20.40
N ARG A 245 -3.66 -1.57 -20.13
CA ARG A 245 -4.43 -1.04 -19.00
C ARG A 245 -5.76 -0.43 -19.42
N GLU A 246 -5.80 0.17 -20.59
CA GLU A 246 -6.94 0.84 -21.21
C GLU A 246 -6.76 0.79 -22.72
N ASP A 247 -7.75 1.25 -23.45
CA ASP A 247 -7.59 1.47 -24.88
C ASP A 247 -6.42 2.43 -25.12
N ASN A 248 -5.48 2.02 -25.94
CA ASN A 248 -4.27 2.77 -26.29
C ASN A 248 -3.28 3.08 -25.14
N VAL A 249 -3.40 2.41 -23.98
CA VAL A 249 -2.45 2.57 -22.87
C VAL A 249 -1.86 1.22 -22.46
N VAL A 250 -0.55 1.10 -22.54
CA VAL A 250 0.22 -0.03 -22.01
C VAL A 250 0.94 0.41 -20.74
N GLY A 251 0.65 -0.28 -19.63
CA GLY A 251 1.31 -0.06 -18.35
C GLY A 251 2.43 -1.05 -18.11
N MET A 252 3.43 -0.61 -17.37
CA MET A 252 4.52 -1.47 -16.90
C MET A 252 4.69 -1.32 -15.40
N SER A 253 4.86 -2.44 -14.72
CA SER A 253 5.27 -2.50 -13.31
C SER A 253 6.64 -3.14 -13.22
N ALA A 254 7.52 -2.52 -12.46
CA ALA A 254 8.88 -2.99 -12.24
C ALA A 254 9.17 -3.19 -10.75
N ARG A 255 9.88 -4.25 -10.43
CA ARG A 255 10.28 -4.61 -9.06
C ARG A 255 11.73 -5.06 -9.04
N SER A 256 12.40 -4.89 -7.90
CA SER A 256 13.79 -5.34 -7.70
C SER A 256 14.05 -5.68 -6.24
N LEU A 257 15.00 -6.57 -6.01
CA LEU A 257 15.55 -6.85 -4.68
C LEU A 257 16.62 -5.83 -4.24
N GLY A 258 16.95 -4.84 -5.10
CA GLY A 258 17.87 -3.76 -4.80
C GLY A 258 19.16 -3.77 -5.63
N ALA A 259 19.53 -4.91 -6.22
CA ALA A 259 20.71 -5.00 -7.11
C ALA A 259 20.50 -4.23 -8.42
N VAL A 260 19.29 -4.22 -8.93
CA VAL A 260 18.91 -3.48 -10.15
C VAL A 260 18.06 -2.26 -9.78
N ASN A 261 18.44 -1.08 -10.24
CA ASN A 261 17.67 0.14 -10.04
C ASN A 261 16.56 0.27 -11.07
N VAL A 262 15.36 -0.26 -10.77
CA VAL A 262 14.23 -0.22 -11.70
C VAL A 262 13.63 1.17 -11.91
N GLN A 263 13.92 2.13 -11.01
CA GLN A 263 13.52 3.52 -11.16
C GLN A 263 14.10 4.14 -12.43
N LEU A 264 15.41 3.97 -12.65
CA LEU A 264 16.09 4.55 -13.82
C LEU A 264 15.53 4.00 -15.14
N THR A 265 15.20 2.70 -15.18
CA THR A 265 14.56 2.09 -16.35
C THR A 265 13.19 2.71 -16.62
N MET A 266 12.36 2.89 -15.59
CA MET A 266 11.03 3.46 -15.75
C MET A 266 11.06 4.95 -16.07
N GLU A 267 11.99 5.73 -15.50
CA GLU A 267 12.21 7.14 -15.82
C GLU A 267 12.64 7.34 -17.29
N ALA A 268 13.49 6.46 -17.84
CA ALA A 268 13.86 6.48 -19.25
C ALA A 268 12.65 6.28 -20.18
N LEU A 269 11.58 5.65 -19.68
CA LEU A 269 10.32 5.43 -20.39
C LEU A 269 9.23 6.45 -20.01
N GLY A 270 9.60 7.55 -19.34
CA GLY A 270 8.66 8.61 -18.94
C GLY A 270 7.82 8.30 -17.70
N GLY A 271 8.18 7.29 -16.96
CA GLY A 271 7.57 6.91 -15.68
C GLY A 271 8.37 7.38 -14.48
N GLY A 272 8.28 6.63 -13.38
CA GLY A 272 9.02 6.92 -12.15
C GLY A 272 8.78 5.89 -11.06
N GLY A 273 9.30 6.18 -9.89
CA GLY A 273 9.17 5.30 -8.72
C GLY A 273 10.36 5.42 -7.78
N HIS A 274 10.78 4.28 -7.26
CA HIS A 274 11.93 4.12 -6.37
C HIS A 274 12.85 3.01 -6.87
N LEU A 275 14.03 2.89 -6.24
CA LEU A 275 15.05 1.89 -6.56
C LEU A 275 14.45 0.49 -6.80
N THR A 276 13.54 0.06 -5.93
CA THR A 276 12.99 -1.30 -5.91
C THR A 276 11.58 -1.43 -6.50
N ASN A 277 10.86 -0.33 -6.67
CA ASN A 277 9.48 -0.32 -7.15
C ASN A 277 9.28 0.89 -8.07
N ALA A 278 8.97 0.64 -9.33
CA ALA A 278 8.74 1.70 -10.29
C ALA A 278 7.68 1.29 -11.31
N ALA A 279 7.12 2.26 -12.02
CA ALA A 279 6.10 2.02 -13.02
C ALA A 279 6.13 3.09 -14.11
N THR A 280 5.61 2.75 -15.30
CA THR A 280 5.38 3.69 -16.37
C THR A 280 4.11 3.36 -17.16
N GLN A 281 3.68 4.28 -18.00
CA GLN A 281 2.58 4.11 -18.93
C GLN A 281 2.99 4.69 -20.28
N LEU A 282 2.81 3.91 -21.34
CA LEU A 282 3.05 4.32 -22.71
C LEU A 282 1.71 4.43 -23.44
N LYS A 283 1.53 5.49 -24.21
CA LYS A 283 0.33 5.72 -25.02
C LYS A 283 0.61 5.36 -26.46
N ASP A 284 -0.44 4.91 -27.14
CA ASP A 284 -0.43 4.63 -28.57
C ASP A 284 0.67 3.64 -29.01
N VAL A 285 0.91 2.62 -28.19
CA VAL A 285 1.83 1.52 -28.49
C VAL A 285 1.16 0.17 -28.27
N THR A 286 1.65 -0.85 -28.97
CA THR A 286 1.31 -2.24 -28.69
C THR A 286 2.13 -2.79 -27.50
N VAL A 287 1.73 -3.94 -26.95
CA VAL A 287 2.49 -4.61 -25.89
C VAL A 287 3.89 -5.00 -26.41
N ASP A 288 4.00 -5.48 -27.64
CA ASP A 288 5.29 -5.85 -28.25
C ASP A 288 6.22 -4.64 -28.40
N GLU A 289 5.74 -3.51 -28.93
CA GLU A 289 6.51 -2.28 -29.03
C GLU A 289 6.95 -1.75 -27.65
N ALA A 290 6.11 -1.91 -26.65
CA ALA A 290 6.41 -1.55 -25.28
C ALA A 290 7.53 -2.44 -24.67
N ILE A 291 7.53 -3.74 -24.98
CA ILE A 291 8.58 -4.68 -24.58
C ILE A 291 9.91 -4.33 -25.27
N GLU A 292 9.91 -4.01 -26.55
CA GLU A 292 11.12 -3.58 -27.27
C GLU A 292 11.76 -2.34 -26.62
N LYS A 293 10.94 -1.32 -26.31
CA LYS A 293 11.39 -0.12 -25.60
C LYS A 293 11.94 -0.43 -24.22
N LEU A 294 11.28 -1.33 -23.47
CA LEU A 294 11.73 -1.77 -22.17
C LEU A 294 13.10 -2.46 -22.24
N GLN A 295 13.28 -3.39 -23.18
CA GLN A 295 14.54 -4.11 -23.38
C GLN A 295 15.70 -3.15 -23.74
N GLN A 296 15.43 -2.15 -24.58
CA GLN A 296 16.40 -1.12 -24.89
C GLN A 296 16.80 -0.32 -23.65
N ALA A 297 15.82 0.14 -22.85
CA ALA A 297 16.07 0.90 -21.62
C ALA A 297 16.87 0.08 -20.59
N ILE A 298 16.59 -1.21 -20.44
CA ILE A 298 17.35 -2.12 -19.57
C ILE A 298 18.79 -2.24 -20.04
N THR A 299 19.01 -2.45 -21.34
CA THR A 299 20.34 -2.61 -21.93
C THR A 299 21.19 -1.35 -21.73
N GLU A 300 20.60 -0.17 -22.00
CA GLU A 300 21.29 1.11 -21.83
C GLU A 300 21.67 1.37 -20.34
N GLN A 301 20.78 1.02 -19.40
CA GLN A 301 21.06 1.17 -17.98
C GLN A 301 22.21 0.25 -17.52
N MET A 302 22.19 -1.01 -17.94
CA MET A 302 23.23 -1.98 -17.57
C MET A 302 24.60 -1.56 -18.10
N SER A 303 24.67 -1.10 -19.34
CA SER A 303 25.91 -0.60 -19.96
C SER A 303 26.50 0.61 -19.23
N ARG A 304 25.64 1.44 -18.59
CA ARG A 304 26.09 2.58 -17.78
C ARG A 304 26.64 2.13 -16.42
N SER A 305 26.05 1.10 -15.84
CA SER A 305 26.46 0.56 -14.53
C SER A 305 27.82 -0.15 -14.60
N GLU A 306 28.17 -0.77 -15.72
CA GLU A 306 29.47 -1.44 -15.93
C GLU A 306 30.61 -0.44 -16.16
N ASN A 307 30.30 0.80 -16.54
CA ASN A 307 31.29 1.86 -16.82
C ASN A 307 31.47 2.87 -15.65
N SER A 308 30.80 2.66 -14.51
CA SER A 308 30.85 3.50 -13.30
C SER A 308 31.51 2.79 -12.14
#